data_086391ddc3ff853da17dee24eb94628a
#
_entry.id   086391ddc3ff853da17dee24eb94628a
#
_cell.length_a   1.000
_cell.length_b   1.000
_cell.length_c   1.000
_cell.angle_alpha   90.00
_cell.angle_beta   90.00
_cell.angle_gamma   90.00
#
_symmetry.space_group_name_H-M   'P 1'
#
loop_
_entity.id
_entity.type
_entity.pdbx_description
1 polymer ?
#
loop_
_entity_poly.entity_id
_entity_poly.type
_entity_poly.pdbx_seq_one_letter_code
_entity_poly.pdbx_strand_id
1 'polypeptide(L)'
;YSIKGNQNINLKSLIEKYNHKYSITSFGRVADFELQALNLRSYYYKNILAFGDMLHKLHPLAGQGFNMSLRDIKDLSKIIKFKLDHGLDLDESVCLDFENKTKHKNFLFSKGIDFVYEFFNLERKINNPILSKSLKIIGKNKFLNKSFEKIANNGLNL
;
A
#
# COMPACT_ATOMS: atom_id res chain seq x y z
N TYR A 1 2.05 8.35 -16.42
CA TYR A 1 3.09 8.72 -15.45
C TYR A 1 2.46 9.38 -14.23
N SER A 2 3.01 9.09 -13.05
CA SER A 2 2.65 9.74 -11.79
C SER A 2 3.86 10.56 -11.33
N ILE A 3 3.64 11.84 -11.06
CA ILE A 3 4.71 12.77 -10.69
C ILE A 3 4.31 13.50 -9.42
N LYS A 4 5.20 13.50 -8.41
CA LYS A 4 5.05 14.30 -7.21
C LYS A 4 5.68 15.67 -7.44
N GLY A 5 4.92 16.76 -7.35
CA GLY A 5 5.50 18.09 -7.47
C GLY A 5 4.49 19.23 -7.55
N ASN A 6 4.98 20.45 -7.52
CA ASN A 6 4.21 21.68 -7.57
C ASN A 6 3.67 21.98 -8.99
N GLN A 7 2.60 22.76 -9.06
CA GLN A 7 1.82 23.10 -10.26
C GLN A 7 2.57 23.81 -11.41
N ASN A 8 3.83 24.18 -11.23
CA ASN A 8 4.61 24.94 -12.22
C ASN A 8 5.68 24.11 -12.95
N ILE A 9 5.58 22.78 -12.92
CA ILE A 9 6.59 21.94 -13.59
C ILE A 9 6.18 21.75 -15.06
N ASN A 10 7.10 22.00 -15.98
CA ASN A 10 6.91 21.61 -17.37
C ASN A 10 6.93 20.07 -17.45
N LEU A 11 5.73 19.48 -17.45
CA LEU A 11 5.52 18.04 -17.44
C LEU A 11 6.20 17.34 -18.61
N LYS A 12 6.25 18.01 -19.78
CA LYS A 12 6.88 17.44 -20.97
C LYS A 12 8.37 17.25 -20.74
N SER A 13 9.08 18.28 -20.33
CA SER A 13 10.53 18.21 -20.09
C SER A 13 10.89 17.24 -18.96
N LEU A 14 10.06 17.17 -17.93
CA LEU A 14 10.26 16.25 -16.82
C LEU A 14 10.07 14.78 -17.24
N ILE A 15 9.03 14.49 -18.00
CA ILE A 15 8.80 13.12 -18.49
C ILE A 15 9.88 12.71 -19.49
N GLU A 16 10.26 13.59 -20.41
CA GLU A 16 11.31 13.34 -21.40
C GLU A 16 12.67 13.07 -20.73
N LYS A 17 12.96 13.72 -19.60
CA LYS A 17 14.17 13.44 -18.81
C LYS A 17 14.29 11.99 -18.35
N TYR A 18 13.17 11.34 -18.04
CA TYR A 18 13.14 9.96 -17.52
C TYR A 18 12.64 8.92 -18.52
N ASN A 19 12.15 9.37 -19.66
CA ASN A 19 11.64 8.50 -20.71
C ASN A 19 12.58 8.54 -21.93
N HIS A 20 13.52 7.61 -21.96
CA HIS A 20 14.48 7.51 -23.04
C HIS A 20 14.01 6.62 -24.21
N LYS A 21 12.84 6.01 -24.09
CA LYS A 21 12.38 4.99 -25.04
C LYS A 21 11.33 5.51 -26.03
N TYR A 22 10.51 6.47 -25.62
CA TYR A 22 9.36 6.94 -26.40
C TYR A 22 9.34 8.47 -26.49
N SER A 23 8.99 9.01 -27.67
CA SER A 23 8.72 10.44 -27.85
C SER A 23 7.28 10.76 -27.44
N ILE A 24 7.08 11.88 -26.74
CA ILE A 24 5.75 12.34 -26.35
C ILE A 24 5.17 13.14 -27.51
N THR A 25 4.11 12.63 -28.09
CA THR A 25 3.40 13.29 -29.21
C THR A 25 2.30 14.24 -28.73
N SER A 26 1.57 13.87 -27.66
CA SER A 26 0.50 14.69 -27.11
C SER A 26 0.29 14.38 -25.62
N PHE A 27 -0.32 15.34 -24.90
CA PHE A 27 -0.80 15.15 -23.53
C PHE A 27 -2.32 15.08 -23.54
N GLY A 28 -2.87 14.11 -22.83
CA GLY A 28 -4.27 14.10 -22.48
C GLY A 28 -4.58 15.08 -21.34
N ARG A 29 -5.77 14.97 -20.77
CA ARG A 29 -6.17 15.74 -19.59
C ARG A 29 -5.27 15.40 -18.40
N VAL A 30 -4.63 16.39 -17.83
CA VAL A 30 -3.86 16.23 -16.59
C VAL A 30 -4.83 16.25 -15.42
N ALA A 31 -4.71 15.27 -14.53
CA ALA A 31 -5.44 15.20 -13.27
C ALA A 31 -4.46 15.25 -12.10
N ASP A 32 -4.82 15.98 -11.07
CA ASP A 32 -4.02 16.17 -9.86
C ASP A 32 -4.74 15.50 -8.69
N PHE A 33 -4.01 14.73 -7.89
CA PHE A 33 -4.56 13.99 -6.76
C PHE A 33 -3.66 14.16 -5.55
N GLU A 34 -4.27 14.53 -4.43
CA GLU A 34 -3.55 14.54 -3.16
C GLU A 34 -3.33 13.11 -2.66
N LEU A 35 -2.08 12.77 -2.41
CA LEU A 35 -1.70 11.46 -1.88
C LEU A 35 -1.66 11.53 -0.35
N GLN A 36 -2.76 11.15 0.28
CA GLN A 36 -2.86 11.04 1.74
C GLN A 36 -2.88 9.57 2.15
N ALA A 37 -2.07 9.22 3.14
CA ALA A 37 -2.19 7.92 3.79
C ALA A 37 -3.42 7.94 4.71
N LEU A 38 -4.24 6.91 4.62
CA LEU A 38 -5.44 6.72 5.43
C LEU A 38 -5.46 5.30 5.98
N ASN A 39 -5.86 5.15 7.23
CA ASN A 39 -6.24 3.87 7.79
C ASN A 39 -7.40 4.09 8.75
N LEU A 40 -8.56 3.52 8.47
CA LEU A 40 -9.73 3.69 9.29
C LEU A 40 -9.56 3.06 10.67
N ARG A 41 -10.14 3.69 11.69
CA ARG A 41 -10.19 3.16 13.05
C ARG A 41 -11.29 2.12 13.23
N SER A 42 -12.41 2.27 12.53
CA SER A 42 -13.48 1.28 12.44
C SER A 42 -13.70 0.91 10.98
N TYR A 43 -13.81 -0.37 10.71
CA TYR A 43 -13.90 -0.92 9.35
C TYR A 43 -15.34 -1.02 8.87
N TYR A 44 -16.31 -0.96 9.79
CA TYR A 44 -17.70 -1.08 9.45
C TYR A 44 -18.61 -0.19 10.28
N TYR A 45 -19.81 0.00 9.79
CA TYR A 45 -20.94 0.62 10.51
C TYR A 45 -22.19 -0.17 10.18
N LYS A 46 -22.80 -0.84 11.16
CA LYS A 46 -23.87 -1.82 10.96
C LYS A 46 -23.44 -2.87 9.91
N ASN A 47 -24.27 -3.11 8.90
CA ASN A 47 -23.97 -4.07 7.84
C ASN A 47 -23.16 -3.48 6.66
N ILE A 48 -22.59 -2.27 6.82
CA ILE A 48 -21.81 -1.60 5.78
C ILE A 48 -20.33 -1.73 6.12
N LEU A 49 -19.58 -2.43 5.29
CA LEU A 49 -18.14 -2.62 5.41
C LEU A 49 -17.39 -1.64 4.49
N ALA A 50 -16.46 -0.87 5.03
CA ALA A 50 -15.50 -0.12 4.22
C ALA A 50 -14.49 -1.09 3.60
N PHE A 51 -14.09 -0.85 2.36
CA PHE A 51 -13.21 -1.75 1.64
C PHE A 51 -12.26 -1.04 0.68
N GLY A 52 -11.08 -1.64 0.40
CA GLY A 52 -10.09 -1.07 -0.50
C GLY A 52 -9.55 0.27 -0.04
N ASP A 53 -9.45 1.24 -0.93
CA ASP A 53 -8.93 2.58 -0.64
C ASP A 53 -9.78 3.39 0.36
N MET A 54 -11.04 3.00 0.58
CA MET A 54 -11.86 3.58 1.66
C MET A 54 -11.38 3.11 3.03
N LEU A 55 -10.89 1.88 3.13
CA LEU A 55 -10.44 1.27 4.38
C LEU A 55 -9.02 1.68 4.72
N HIS A 56 -8.13 1.57 3.75
CA HIS A 56 -6.71 1.87 3.87
C HIS A 56 -6.14 2.42 2.57
N LYS A 57 -5.59 3.61 2.63
CA LYS A 57 -4.88 4.25 1.53
C LYS A 57 -3.41 4.37 1.90
N LEU A 58 -2.57 3.67 1.15
CA LEU A 58 -1.14 3.63 1.40
C LEU A 58 -0.39 4.66 0.55
N HIS A 59 0.77 5.06 0.99
CA HIS A 59 1.74 5.71 0.10
C HIS A 59 2.00 4.82 -1.11
N PRO A 60 2.04 5.37 -2.35
CA PRO A 60 2.19 4.59 -3.59
C PRO A 60 3.58 3.99 -3.76
N LEU A 61 4.25 3.64 -2.67
CA LEU A 61 5.50 2.90 -2.68
C LEU A 61 5.22 1.47 -3.14
N ALA A 62 5.78 1.11 -4.27
CA ALA A 62 5.75 -0.24 -4.84
C ALA A 62 4.34 -0.82 -5.13
N GLY A 63 3.30 0.00 -5.27
CA GLY A 63 1.96 -0.46 -5.65
C GLY A 63 1.27 -1.40 -4.66
N GLN A 64 1.62 -1.35 -3.39
CA GLN A 64 1.17 -2.31 -2.37
C GLN A 64 -0.30 -2.16 -1.96
N GLY A 65 -0.95 -1.01 -2.24
CA GLY A 65 -2.37 -0.79 -1.89
C GLY A 65 -3.29 -1.83 -2.52
N PHE A 66 -3.11 -2.11 -3.81
CA PHE A 66 -3.89 -3.14 -4.51
C PHE A 66 -3.67 -4.54 -3.93
N ASN A 67 -2.43 -4.90 -3.63
CA ASN A 67 -2.10 -6.19 -3.03
C ASN A 67 -2.73 -6.35 -1.64
N MET A 68 -2.82 -5.27 -0.87
CA MET A 68 -3.49 -5.25 0.43
C MET A 68 -4.99 -5.51 0.28
N SER A 69 -5.65 -4.85 -0.67
CA SER A 69 -7.06 -5.10 -0.99
C SER A 69 -7.33 -6.54 -1.45
N LEU A 70 -6.43 -7.15 -2.23
CA LEU A 70 -6.56 -8.55 -2.62
C LEU A 70 -6.45 -9.51 -1.42
N ARG A 71 -5.59 -9.20 -0.45
CA ARG A 71 -5.51 -9.98 0.81
C ARG A 71 -6.80 -9.84 1.63
N ASP A 72 -7.34 -8.64 1.71
CA ASP A 72 -8.61 -8.39 2.39
C ASP A 72 -9.78 -9.15 1.74
N ILE A 73 -9.84 -9.19 0.39
CA ILE A 73 -10.83 -10.01 -0.34
C ILE A 73 -10.71 -11.49 0.06
N LYS A 74 -9.48 -12.00 0.09
CA LYS A 74 -9.23 -13.40 0.47
C LYS A 74 -9.68 -13.70 1.90
N ASP A 75 -9.42 -12.79 2.85
CA ASP A 75 -9.83 -12.99 4.25
C ASP A 75 -11.34 -12.85 4.43
N LEU A 76 -11.97 -11.86 3.79
CA LEU A 76 -13.43 -11.69 3.78
C LEU A 76 -14.13 -12.91 3.17
N SER A 77 -13.64 -13.40 2.02
CA SER A 77 -14.19 -14.57 1.35
C SER A 77 -14.14 -15.83 2.24
N LYS A 78 -13.07 -16.00 3.03
CA LYS A 78 -12.96 -17.11 3.97
C LYS A 78 -13.97 -16.99 5.12
N ILE A 79 -14.22 -15.78 5.62
CA ILE A 79 -15.20 -15.54 6.68
C ILE A 79 -16.61 -15.85 6.16
N ILE A 80 -16.96 -15.32 4.99
CA ILE A 80 -18.26 -15.57 4.37
C ILE A 80 -18.46 -17.06 4.11
N LYS A 81 -17.46 -17.72 3.52
CA LYS A 81 -17.54 -19.16 3.26
C LYS A 81 -17.71 -19.96 4.54
N PHE A 82 -16.94 -19.66 5.58
CA PHE A 82 -17.08 -20.32 6.88
C PHE A 82 -18.50 -20.20 7.44
N LYS A 83 -19.09 -18.99 7.41
CA LYS A 83 -20.45 -18.78 7.89
C LYS A 83 -21.48 -19.57 7.07
N LEU A 84 -21.37 -19.55 5.75
CA LEU A 84 -22.27 -20.31 4.87
C LEU A 84 -22.16 -21.82 5.10
N ASP A 85 -20.94 -22.34 5.21
CA ASP A 85 -20.69 -23.78 5.42
C ASP A 85 -21.26 -24.28 6.77
N HIS A 86 -21.44 -23.36 7.75
CA HIS A 86 -21.98 -23.68 9.09
C HIS A 86 -23.43 -23.20 9.29
N GLY A 87 -24.10 -22.72 8.24
CA GLY A 87 -25.48 -22.23 8.33
C GLY A 87 -25.65 -21.00 9.22
N LEU A 88 -24.60 -20.17 9.36
CA LEU A 88 -24.62 -18.95 10.14
C LEU A 88 -25.07 -17.76 9.27
N ASP A 89 -25.74 -16.79 9.89
CA ASP A 89 -26.20 -15.58 9.21
C ASP A 89 -25.06 -14.72 8.67
N LEU A 90 -25.30 -14.10 7.51
CA LEU A 90 -24.43 -13.09 6.93
C LEU A 90 -24.90 -11.69 7.39
N ASP A 91 -24.71 -11.40 8.64
CA ASP A 91 -25.09 -10.14 9.30
C ASP A 91 -23.86 -9.27 9.67
N GLU A 92 -24.02 -8.35 10.59
CA GLU A 92 -22.97 -7.49 11.11
C GLU A 92 -21.75 -8.28 11.63
N SER A 93 -21.96 -9.51 12.08
CA SER A 93 -20.87 -10.36 12.58
C SER A 93 -19.80 -10.68 11.52
N VAL A 94 -20.17 -10.69 10.22
CA VAL A 94 -19.18 -10.80 9.13
C VAL A 94 -18.20 -9.63 9.15
N CYS A 95 -18.73 -8.42 9.35
CA CYS A 95 -17.93 -7.19 9.38
C CYS A 95 -17.03 -7.15 10.62
N LEU A 96 -17.56 -7.56 11.78
CA LEU A 96 -16.81 -7.67 13.03
C LEU A 96 -15.67 -8.69 12.91
N ASP A 97 -15.94 -9.88 12.40
CA ASP A 97 -14.94 -10.92 12.20
C ASP A 97 -13.84 -10.46 11.23
N PHE A 98 -14.22 -9.74 10.18
CA PHE A 98 -13.28 -9.17 9.24
C PHE A 98 -12.40 -8.10 9.88
N GLU A 99 -12.98 -7.15 10.62
CA GLU A 99 -12.21 -6.13 11.35
C GLU A 99 -11.23 -6.79 12.33
N ASN A 100 -11.70 -7.70 13.16
CA ASN A 100 -10.86 -8.39 14.15
C ASN A 100 -9.69 -9.15 13.51
N LYS A 101 -9.94 -9.78 12.38
CA LYS A 101 -8.93 -10.58 11.68
C LYS A 101 -7.87 -9.74 10.97
N THR A 102 -8.27 -8.61 10.37
CA THR A 102 -7.42 -7.89 9.42
C THR A 102 -6.83 -6.60 9.98
N LYS A 103 -7.47 -5.94 10.94
CA LYS A 103 -7.12 -4.61 11.44
C LYS A 103 -5.68 -4.47 11.91
N HIS A 104 -5.21 -5.38 12.74
CA HIS A 104 -3.84 -5.33 13.26
C HIS A 104 -2.82 -5.53 12.14
N LYS A 105 -3.07 -6.47 11.23
CA LYS A 105 -2.19 -6.76 10.10
C LYS A 105 -2.10 -5.57 9.15
N ASN A 106 -3.25 -4.99 8.82
CA ASN A 106 -3.35 -3.83 7.94
C ASN A 106 -2.67 -2.61 8.56
N PHE A 107 -2.86 -2.37 9.86
CA PHE A 107 -2.20 -1.29 10.58
C PHE A 107 -0.67 -1.46 10.58
N LEU A 108 -0.16 -2.63 10.93
CA LEU A 108 1.27 -2.90 10.95
C LEU A 108 1.90 -2.76 9.56
N PHE A 109 1.21 -3.26 8.54
CA PHE A 109 1.67 -3.16 7.17
C PHE A 109 1.71 -1.71 6.67
N SER A 110 0.64 -0.93 6.94
CA SER A 110 0.59 0.51 6.62
C SER A 110 1.73 1.26 7.29
N LYS A 111 1.93 1.04 8.60
CA LYS A 111 3.00 1.70 9.36
C LYS A 111 4.39 1.30 8.88
N GLY A 112 4.57 0.06 8.45
CA GLY A 112 5.81 -0.40 7.83
C GLY A 112 6.13 0.37 6.53
N ILE A 113 5.13 0.59 5.68
CA ILE A 113 5.29 1.37 4.45
C ILE A 113 5.56 2.84 4.76
N ASP A 114 4.83 3.44 5.70
CA ASP A 114 5.07 4.82 6.14
C ASP A 114 6.50 4.98 6.69
N PHE A 115 6.97 4.03 7.49
CA PHE A 115 8.33 4.02 8.01
C PHE A 115 9.38 3.98 6.90
N VAL A 116 9.22 3.11 5.91
CA VAL A 116 10.13 3.04 4.76
C VAL A 116 10.13 4.37 4.00
N TYR A 117 8.96 4.97 3.79
CA TYR A 117 8.85 6.27 3.13
C TYR A 117 9.59 7.38 3.89
N GLU A 118 9.35 7.50 5.19
CA GLU A 118 10.00 8.51 6.04
C GLU A 118 11.51 8.29 6.14
N PHE A 119 11.95 7.04 6.20
CA PHE A 119 13.35 6.67 6.20
C PHE A 119 14.09 7.21 4.97
N PHE A 120 13.55 6.99 3.77
CA PHE A 120 14.15 7.53 2.54
C PHE A 120 14.00 9.05 2.42
N ASN A 121 12.95 9.61 2.99
CA ASN A 121 12.74 11.04 3.01
C ASN A 121 13.78 11.74 3.90
N LEU A 122 14.09 11.13 5.04
CA LEU A 122 15.15 11.59 5.95
C LEU A 122 16.52 11.54 5.27
N GLU A 123 16.85 10.46 4.57
CA GLU A 123 18.11 10.33 3.83
C GLU A 123 18.29 11.46 2.82
N ARG A 124 17.23 11.78 2.06
CA ARG A 124 17.25 12.89 1.10
C ARG A 124 17.48 14.25 1.77
N LYS A 125 16.91 14.48 2.96
CA LYS A 125 17.09 15.74 3.70
C LYS A 125 18.51 15.89 4.26
N ILE A 126 19.11 14.80 4.72
CA ILE A 126 20.45 14.81 5.32
C ILE A 126 21.54 14.79 4.25
N ASN A 127 21.19 14.51 3.00
CA ASN A 127 22.11 14.40 1.85
C ASN A 127 23.26 13.41 2.11
N ASN A 128 23.01 12.37 2.90
CA ASN A 128 24.01 11.40 3.33
C ASN A 128 23.60 9.97 2.91
N PRO A 129 24.37 9.31 2.04
CA PRO A 129 24.02 7.99 1.49
C PRO A 129 24.26 6.82 2.48
N ILE A 130 24.45 7.08 3.77
CA ILE A 130 24.72 6.04 4.77
C ILE A 130 23.53 5.06 4.84
N LEU A 131 22.29 5.57 4.80
CA LEU A 131 21.09 4.75 4.91
C LEU A 131 20.91 3.85 3.68
N SER A 132 21.10 4.38 2.48
CA SER A 132 21.08 3.59 1.22
C SER A 132 22.20 2.56 1.17
N LYS A 133 23.38 2.86 1.71
CA LYS A 133 24.48 1.91 1.81
C LYS A 133 24.16 0.78 2.79
N SER A 134 23.55 1.09 3.94
CA SER A 134 23.11 0.11 4.92
C SER A 134 22.05 -0.84 4.35
N LEU A 135 21.06 -0.31 3.63
CA LEU A 135 20.06 -1.11 2.92
C LEU A 135 20.67 -1.98 1.81
N LYS A 136 21.68 -1.48 1.10
CA LYS A 136 22.40 -2.28 0.10
C LYS A 136 23.14 -3.47 0.72
N ILE A 137 23.63 -3.32 1.93
CA ILE A 137 24.26 -4.40 2.70
C ILE A 137 23.19 -5.40 3.17
N ILE A 138 22.08 -4.90 3.71
CA ILE A 138 20.92 -5.70 4.13
C ILE A 138 20.33 -6.46 2.93
N GLY A 139 20.18 -5.78 1.78
CA GLY A 139 19.67 -6.37 0.53
C GLY A 139 20.55 -7.45 -0.07
N LYS A 140 21.82 -7.54 0.30
CA LYS A 140 22.70 -8.66 -0.07
C LYS A 140 22.50 -9.91 0.78
N ASN A 141 21.83 -9.78 1.92
CA ASN A 141 21.56 -10.91 2.80
C ASN A 141 20.37 -11.71 2.30
N LYS A 142 20.64 -12.92 1.77
CA LYS A 142 19.61 -13.82 1.20
C LYS A 142 18.48 -14.15 2.17
N PHE A 143 18.75 -14.23 3.48
CA PHE A 143 17.74 -14.53 4.50
C PHE A 143 16.76 -13.36 4.67
N LEU A 144 17.29 -12.14 4.77
CA LEU A 144 16.45 -10.93 4.88
C LEU A 144 15.63 -10.70 3.60
N ASN A 145 16.23 -10.87 2.43
CA ASN A 145 15.49 -10.76 1.16
C ASN A 145 14.33 -11.74 1.08
N LYS A 146 14.54 -13.01 1.44
CA LYS A 146 13.46 -14.00 1.48
C LYS A 146 12.35 -13.63 2.47
N SER A 147 12.71 -13.04 3.61
CA SER A 147 11.73 -12.57 4.58
C SER A 147 10.94 -11.37 4.04
N PHE A 148 11.60 -10.42 3.40
CA PHE A 148 10.94 -9.28 2.75
C PHE A 148 10.05 -9.71 1.58
N GLU A 149 10.50 -10.63 0.72
CA GLU A 149 9.68 -11.24 -0.34
C GLU A 149 8.43 -11.93 0.24
N LYS A 150 8.60 -12.70 1.32
CA LYS A 150 7.48 -13.38 1.97
C LYS A 150 6.47 -12.39 2.54
N ILE A 151 6.94 -11.31 3.18
CA ILE A 151 6.08 -10.24 3.70
C ILE A 151 5.38 -9.49 2.55
N ALA A 152 6.08 -9.17 1.47
CA ALA A 152 5.52 -8.49 0.31
C ALA A 152 4.44 -9.33 -0.39
N ASN A 153 4.66 -10.64 -0.54
CA ASN A 153 3.77 -11.54 -1.23
C ASN A 153 2.59 -12.03 -0.35
N ASN A 154 2.85 -12.33 0.92
CA ASN A 154 1.87 -12.97 1.79
C ASN A 154 1.33 -12.04 2.89
N GLY A 155 1.87 -10.83 3.03
CA GLY A 155 1.61 -9.95 4.17
C GLY A 155 2.26 -10.47 5.45
N LEU A 156 1.96 -9.79 6.55
CA LEU A 156 2.35 -10.24 7.88
C LEU A 156 1.39 -11.35 8.31
N ASN A 157 1.78 -12.60 8.09
CA ASN A 157 1.14 -13.74 8.75
C ASN A 157 1.76 -13.86 10.16
N LEU A 158 1.15 -13.18 11.12
CA LEU A 158 1.35 -13.38 12.55
C LEU A 158 0.43 -14.47 13.03
#